data_6624dc40613bd086987c68a4152f4f6d
#
_entry.id   6624dc40613bd086987c68a4152f4f6d
#
_cell.length_a   1.000
_cell.length_b   1.000
_cell.length_c   1.000
_cell.angle_alpha   90.00
_cell.angle_beta   90.00
_cell.angle_gamma   90.00
#
_symmetry.space_group_name_H-M   'P 1'
#
loop_
_entity.id
_entity.type
_entity.pdbx_description
1 polymer ?
#
loop_
_entity_poly.entity_id
_entity_poly.type
_entity_poly.pdbx_seq_one_letter_code
_entity_poly.pdbx_strand_id
1 'polypeptide(L)'
;YIGTLEAEGVTTVKVADDEEGHKKMEELLASHEIDGAVTMHFPFPIGVSTVGRVVTPAKGREMFIANTTGTSSSDRIEGMIKNTIYGIIAAKACGKEHPTVGILNVDGARQTEIALKELEKNGYDITFAESARADGGCVMRGNDVLQGTPDIMVCDSLTGNIMVKMLSSYTTGGSFEASGYGYGPGVGE
;
A
#
# COMPACT_ATOMS: atom_id res chain seq x y z
N TYR A 1 16.17 -18.25 -5.11
CA TYR A 1 15.68 -17.81 -6.42
C TYR A 1 14.70 -18.83 -6.98
N ILE A 2 13.56 -18.36 -7.47
CA ILE A 2 12.58 -19.18 -8.19
C ILE A 2 12.63 -18.75 -9.66
N GLY A 3 12.84 -19.67 -10.58
CA GLY A 3 12.93 -19.33 -11.99
C GLY A 3 13.24 -20.51 -12.91
N THR A 4 13.22 -20.23 -14.21
CA THR A 4 13.46 -21.23 -15.27
C THR A 4 14.95 -21.56 -15.45
N LEU A 5 15.85 -20.70 -14.98
CA LEU A 5 17.29 -20.86 -15.07
C LEU A 5 17.89 -21.10 -13.69
N GLU A 6 19.08 -21.72 -13.64
CA GLU A 6 19.86 -21.79 -12.40
C GLU A 6 20.63 -20.48 -12.18
N ALA A 7 20.63 -20.02 -10.92
CA ALA A 7 21.38 -18.86 -10.50
C ALA A 7 22.57 -19.31 -9.64
N GLU A 8 23.79 -18.93 -10.05
CA GLU A 8 25.02 -19.31 -9.35
C GLU A 8 25.09 -18.64 -7.97
N GLY A 9 25.47 -19.40 -6.96
CA GLY A 9 25.66 -18.90 -5.59
C GLY A 9 24.39 -18.70 -4.77
N VAL A 10 23.21 -19.06 -5.29
CA VAL A 10 21.94 -19.02 -4.56
C VAL A 10 21.17 -20.32 -4.70
N THR A 11 20.39 -20.66 -3.67
CA THR A 11 19.47 -21.79 -3.76
C THR A 11 18.43 -21.51 -4.84
N THR A 12 18.34 -22.40 -5.81
CA THR A 12 17.41 -22.27 -6.94
C THR A 12 16.29 -23.28 -6.85
N VAL A 13 15.07 -22.79 -6.91
CA VAL A 13 13.85 -23.60 -7.14
C VAL A 13 13.50 -23.46 -8.61
N LYS A 14 13.71 -24.55 -9.37
CA LYS A 14 13.49 -24.56 -10.81
C LYS A 14 12.02 -24.76 -11.13
N VAL A 15 11.47 -23.92 -12.01
CA VAL A 15 10.09 -23.95 -12.47
C VAL A 15 10.06 -23.85 -13.99
N ALA A 16 8.96 -24.26 -14.61
CA ALA A 16 8.82 -24.28 -16.06
C ALA A 16 8.50 -22.89 -16.63
N ASP A 17 7.73 -22.10 -15.90
CA ASP A 17 7.26 -20.78 -16.31
C ASP A 17 6.93 -19.90 -15.09
N ASP A 18 6.49 -18.67 -15.36
CA ASP A 18 6.15 -17.68 -14.33
C ASP A 18 4.91 -18.09 -13.50
N GLU A 19 3.95 -18.80 -14.09
CA GLU A 19 2.76 -19.27 -13.40
C GLU A 19 3.10 -20.31 -12.34
N GLU A 20 3.95 -21.27 -12.69
CA GLU A 20 4.48 -22.25 -11.74
C GLU A 20 5.35 -21.56 -10.68
N GLY A 21 6.13 -20.55 -11.09
CA GLY A 21 6.93 -19.73 -10.18
C GLY A 21 6.09 -19.02 -9.12
N HIS A 22 4.96 -18.42 -9.49
CA HIS A 22 4.05 -17.78 -8.54
C HIS A 22 3.41 -18.79 -7.58
N LYS A 23 2.95 -19.94 -8.07
CA LYS A 23 2.41 -21.00 -7.21
C LYS A 23 3.44 -21.48 -6.20
N LYS A 24 4.67 -21.69 -6.66
CA LYS A 24 5.76 -22.15 -5.79
C LYS A 24 6.14 -21.10 -4.74
N MET A 25 6.12 -19.84 -5.10
CA MET A 25 6.32 -18.73 -4.16
C MET A 25 5.24 -18.73 -3.06
N GLU A 26 3.97 -18.87 -3.44
CA GLU A 26 2.85 -18.93 -2.50
C GLU A 26 2.96 -20.15 -1.57
N GLU A 27 3.33 -21.32 -2.08
CA GLU A 27 3.56 -22.55 -1.29
C GLU A 27 4.66 -22.33 -0.24
N LEU A 28 5.79 -21.74 -0.63
CA LEU A 28 6.92 -21.50 0.26
C LEU A 28 6.59 -20.45 1.35
N LEU A 29 5.79 -19.43 1.02
CA LEU A 29 5.26 -18.47 2.00
C LEU A 29 4.27 -19.14 2.96
N ALA A 30 3.36 -19.97 2.46
CA ALA A 30 2.37 -20.65 3.27
C ALA A 30 2.98 -21.71 4.20
N SER A 31 4.05 -22.36 3.76
CA SER A 31 4.81 -23.34 4.58
C SER A 31 5.80 -22.69 5.55
N HIS A 32 5.96 -21.37 5.52
CA HIS A 32 6.98 -20.62 6.28
C HIS A 32 8.43 -21.06 5.98
N GLU A 33 8.69 -21.60 4.79
CA GLU A 33 10.05 -21.87 4.34
C GLU A 33 10.76 -20.57 3.91
N ILE A 34 10.00 -19.55 3.56
CA ILE A 34 10.46 -18.18 3.32
C ILE A 34 9.57 -17.19 4.05
N ASP A 35 10.14 -16.06 4.50
CA ASP A 35 9.43 -15.01 5.22
C ASP A 35 8.90 -13.91 4.30
N GLY A 36 9.39 -13.85 3.08
CA GLY A 36 9.00 -12.85 2.09
C GLY A 36 9.50 -13.18 0.71
N ALA A 37 8.93 -12.55 -0.30
CA ALA A 37 9.30 -12.71 -1.68
C ALA A 37 9.34 -11.36 -2.42
N VAL A 38 10.21 -11.26 -3.42
CA VAL A 38 10.25 -10.13 -4.35
C VAL A 38 9.96 -10.66 -5.75
N THR A 39 8.97 -10.09 -6.41
CA THR A 39 8.59 -10.46 -7.78
C THR A 39 8.45 -9.23 -8.66
N MET A 40 8.78 -9.34 -9.93
CA MET A 40 8.66 -8.25 -10.90
C MET A 40 7.21 -8.02 -11.33
N HIS A 41 6.42 -9.06 -11.38
CA HIS A 41 5.00 -9.03 -11.74
C HIS A 41 4.26 -10.09 -10.94
N PHE A 42 3.08 -9.72 -10.44
CA PHE A 42 2.18 -10.65 -9.76
C PHE A 42 0.73 -10.37 -10.20
N PRO A 43 0.01 -11.37 -10.73
CA PRO A 43 -1.41 -11.21 -11.07
C PRO A 43 -2.22 -11.21 -9.78
N PHE A 44 -2.69 -10.04 -9.36
CA PHE A 44 -3.44 -9.88 -8.11
C PHE A 44 -4.83 -10.53 -8.18
N PRO A 45 -5.09 -11.64 -7.48
CA PRO A 45 -6.45 -12.13 -7.29
C PRO A 45 -7.25 -11.19 -6.37
N ILE A 46 -8.58 -11.33 -6.37
CA ILE A 46 -9.42 -10.61 -5.39
C ILE A 46 -9.01 -11.03 -3.97
N GLY A 47 -8.82 -10.04 -3.11
CA GLY A 47 -8.33 -10.22 -1.73
C GLY A 47 -6.86 -9.89 -1.55
N VAL A 48 -6.10 -9.72 -2.65
CA VAL A 48 -4.70 -9.31 -2.62
C VAL A 48 -4.58 -7.86 -3.08
N SER A 49 -3.90 -7.06 -2.31
CA SER A 49 -3.64 -5.65 -2.64
C SER A 49 -2.29 -5.18 -2.10
N THR A 50 -1.83 -4.04 -2.59
CA THR A 50 -0.55 -3.48 -2.21
C THR A 50 -0.69 -2.21 -1.39
N VAL A 51 0.23 -2.03 -0.46
CA VAL A 51 0.41 -0.79 0.30
C VAL A 51 1.68 -0.10 -0.22
N GLY A 52 1.54 1.13 -0.68
CA GLY A 52 2.66 1.94 -1.17
C GLY A 52 3.23 2.82 -0.06
N ARG A 53 4.56 2.97 0.01
CA ARG A 53 5.24 3.90 0.92
C ARG A 53 5.74 5.10 0.13
N VAL A 54 5.40 6.30 0.58
CA VAL A 54 5.77 7.56 -0.08
C VAL A 54 6.35 8.55 0.93
N VAL A 55 7.09 9.55 0.41
CA VAL A 55 7.51 10.74 1.15
C VAL A 55 6.65 11.91 0.69
N THR A 56 5.98 12.58 1.60
CA THR A 56 5.03 13.64 1.27
C THR A 56 5.74 14.96 0.96
N PRO A 57 5.28 15.73 -0.06
CA PRO A 57 6.04 16.88 -0.57
C PRO A 57 6.08 18.08 0.37
N ALA A 58 5.05 18.30 1.18
CA ALA A 58 4.99 19.52 2.01
C ALA A 58 5.86 19.45 3.28
N LYS A 59 6.00 18.26 3.88
CA LYS A 59 6.73 18.09 5.15
C LYS A 59 7.80 17.00 5.11
N GLY A 60 7.98 16.30 4.00
CA GLY A 60 8.93 15.19 3.91
C GLY A 60 8.62 14.02 4.84
N ARG A 61 7.34 13.83 5.21
CA ARG A 61 6.92 12.74 6.09
C ARG A 61 6.67 11.46 5.30
N GLU A 62 7.07 10.34 5.87
CA GLU A 62 6.66 9.05 5.34
C GLU A 62 5.17 8.81 5.57
N MET A 63 4.49 8.32 4.56
CA MET A 63 3.09 7.94 4.60
C MET A 63 2.86 6.66 3.80
N PHE A 64 2.01 5.79 4.30
CA PHE A 64 1.59 4.57 3.62
C PHE A 64 0.26 4.80 2.91
N ILE A 65 0.19 4.50 1.63
CA ILE A 65 -1.03 4.56 0.82
C ILE A 65 -1.64 3.16 0.78
N ALA A 66 -2.78 2.98 1.39
CA ALA A 66 -3.50 1.72 1.45
C ALA A 66 -4.89 1.87 0.79
N ASN A 67 -5.09 1.44 -0.45
CA ASN A 67 -4.38 0.52 -1.31
C ASN A 67 -3.82 1.25 -2.55
N THR A 68 -2.80 0.68 -3.23
CA THR A 68 -2.23 1.26 -4.47
C THR A 68 -2.45 0.39 -5.71
N THR A 69 -2.66 -0.91 -5.56
CA THR A 69 -2.94 -1.86 -6.65
C THR A 69 -3.66 -3.06 -6.11
N GLY A 70 -4.48 -3.70 -6.93
CA GLY A 70 -5.27 -4.86 -6.56
C GLY A 70 -6.63 -4.48 -5.96
N THR A 71 -7.42 -5.49 -5.66
CA THR A 71 -8.79 -5.36 -5.17
C THR A 71 -8.95 -6.20 -3.90
N SER A 72 -9.03 -5.57 -2.75
CA SER A 72 -9.11 -6.26 -1.45
C SER A 72 -10.47 -6.94 -1.24
N SER A 73 -11.54 -6.43 -1.84
CA SER A 73 -12.88 -7.02 -1.87
C SER A 73 -13.66 -6.49 -3.07
N SER A 74 -14.65 -7.25 -3.53
CA SER A 74 -15.64 -6.78 -4.50
C SER A 74 -16.59 -5.73 -3.93
N ASP A 75 -16.81 -5.72 -2.62
CA ASP A 75 -17.51 -4.65 -1.90
C ASP A 75 -16.54 -3.52 -1.57
N ARG A 76 -16.92 -2.28 -1.92
CA ARG A 76 -16.06 -1.11 -1.74
C ARG A 76 -15.74 -0.81 -0.28
N ILE A 77 -16.74 -0.89 0.60
CA ILE A 77 -16.55 -0.57 2.02
C ILE A 77 -15.71 -1.64 2.69
N GLU A 78 -16.03 -2.92 2.46
CA GLU A 78 -15.21 -4.04 2.91
C GLU A 78 -13.77 -3.93 2.39
N GLY A 79 -13.59 -3.55 1.13
CA GLY A 79 -12.29 -3.31 0.53
C GLY A 79 -11.48 -2.24 1.28
N MET A 80 -12.10 -1.11 1.61
CA MET A 80 -11.44 -0.04 2.36
C MET A 80 -11.13 -0.44 3.82
N ILE A 81 -11.99 -1.25 4.45
CA ILE A 81 -11.70 -1.82 5.79
C ILE A 81 -10.48 -2.74 5.72
N LYS A 82 -10.44 -3.65 4.75
CA LYS A 82 -9.27 -4.54 4.54
C LYS A 82 -8.01 -3.74 4.21
N ASN A 83 -8.11 -2.72 3.36
CA ASN A 83 -7.00 -1.82 3.06
C ASN A 83 -6.43 -1.17 4.33
N THR A 84 -7.30 -0.77 5.26
CA THR A 84 -6.87 -0.22 6.56
C THR A 84 -6.03 -1.23 7.34
N ILE A 85 -6.49 -2.47 7.45
CA ILE A 85 -5.79 -3.54 8.15
C ILE A 85 -4.43 -3.82 7.48
N TYR A 86 -4.39 -3.93 6.15
CA TYR A 86 -3.14 -4.13 5.40
C TYR A 86 -2.17 -2.95 5.59
N GLY A 87 -2.69 -1.73 5.61
CA GLY A 87 -1.89 -0.54 5.90
C GLY A 87 -1.25 -0.58 7.30
N ILE A 88 -2.03 -0.98 8.31
CA ILE A 88 -1.53 -1.13 9.69
C ILE A 88 -0.44 -2.20 9.77
N ILE A 89 -0.66 -3.36 9.15
CA ILE A 89 0.32 -4.44 9.10
C ILE A 89 1.62 -3.97 8.42
N ALA A 90 1.51 -3.34 7.25
CA ALA A 90 2.66 -2.84 6.50
C ALA A 90 3.43 -1.76 7.28
N ALA A 91 2.74 -0.81 7.91
CA ALA A 91 3.36 0.23 8.71
C ALA A 91 4.09 -0.35 9.95
N LYS A 92 3.46 -1.30 10.65
CA LYS A 92 4.08 -2.01 11.78
C LYS A 92 5.31 -2.81 11.34
N ALA A 93 5.24 -3.51 10.21
CA ALA A 93 6.38 -4.23 9.64
C ALA A 93 7.55 -3.30 9.26
N CYS A 94 7.26 -2.04 8.94
CA CYS A 94 8.26 -0.99 8.70
C CYS A 94 8.70 -0.22 9.97
N GLY A 95 8.36 -0.71 11.16
CA GLY A 95 8.82 -0.16 12.44
C GLY A 95 7.95 0.92 13.06
N LYS A 96 6.75 1.17 12.54
CA LYS A 96 5.78 2.06 13.19
C LYS A 96 4.92 1.27 14.17
N GLU A 97 5.21 1.35 15.46
CA GLU A 97 4.51 0.58 16.48
C GLU A 97 3.03 0.94 16.61
N HIS A 98 2.70 2.23 16.56
CA HIS A 98 1.34 2.78 16.68
C HIS A 98 1.00 3.70 15.50
N PRO A 99 0.83 3.16 14.28
CA PRO A 99 0.57 3.99 13.11
C PRO A 99 -0.83 4.60 13.18
N THR A 100 -0.92 5.89 12.83
CA THR A 100 -2.19 6.61 12.76
C THR A 100 -2.88 6.41 11.42
N VAL A 101 -4.20 6.20 11.44
CA VAL A 101 -5.03 5.94 10.28
C VAL A 101 -5.87 7.15 9.91
N GLY A 102 -5.82 7.58 8.66
CA GLY A 102 -6.72 8.54 8.06
C GLY A 102 -7.41 7.96 6.83
N ILE A 103 -8.67 8.28 6.63
CA ILE A 103 -9.46 7.79 5.50
C ILE A 103 -9.60 8.94 4.50
N LEU A 104 -9.11 8.75 3.28
CA LEU A 104 -9.28 9.77 2.25
C LEU A 104 -10.78 10.01 1.97
N ASN A 105 -11.18 11.26 1.79
CA ASN A 105 -12.56 11.65 1.52
C ASN A 105 -13.01 11.27 0.10
N VAL A 106 -13.04 9.95 -0.13
CA VAL A 106 -13.60 9.33 -1.33
C VAL A 106 -14.98 8.75 -1.04
N ASP A 107 -15.68 8.34 -2.07
CA ASP A 107 -16.95 7.64 -1.90
C ASP A 107 -16.80 6.42 -0.98
N GLY A 108 -17.69 6.29 0.00
CA GLY A 108 -17.61 5.24 1.04
C GLY A 108 -16.77 5.60 2.28
N ALA A 109 -16.07 6.73 2.32
CA ALA A 109 -15.21 7.09 3.46
C ALA A 109 -15.96 7.13 4.79
N ARG A 110 -17.17 7.65 4.82
CA ARG A 110 -17.97 7.76 6.05
C ARG A 110 -18.44 6.40 6.56
N GLN A 111 -18.87 5.52 5.67
CA GLN A 111 -19.26 4.16 6.02
C GLN A 111 -18.06 3.36 6.54
N THR A 112 -16.91 3.53 5.90
CA THR A 112 -15.65 2.93 6.34
C THR A 112 -15.26 3.44 7.73
N GLU A 113 -15.35 4.74 8.00
CA GLU A 113 -15.10 5.32 9.33
C GLU A 113 -15.99 4.66 10.40
N ILE A 114 -17.30 4.56 10.14
CA ILE A 114 -18.24 3.95 11.08
C ILE A 114 -17.85 2.50 11.38
N ALA A 115 -17.54 1.72 10.35
CA ALA A 115 -17.16 0.31 10.51
C ALA A 115 -15.83 0.15 11.25
N LEU A 116 -14.82 0.99 10.97
CA LEU A 116 -13.54 0.94 11.66
C LEU A 116 -13.65 1.36 13.13
N LYS A 117 -14.48 2.34 13.46
CA LYS A 117 -14.78 2.70 14.85
C LYS A 117 -15.53 1.60 15.61
N GLU A 118 -16.37 0.85 14.93
CA GLU A 118 -16.99 -0.36 15.50
C GLU A 118 -15.94 -1.44 15.77
N LEU A 119 -15.01 -1.64 14.83
CA LEU A 119 -13.90 -2.59 14.99
C LEU A 119 -12.98 -2.21 16.16
N GLU A 120 -12.68 -0.91 16.32
CA GLU A 120 -11.92 -0.37 17.45
C GLU A 120 -12.62 -0.66 18.79
N LYS A 121 -13.94 -0.39 18.88
CA LYS A 121 -14.74 -0.69 20.08
C LYS A 121 -14.74 -2.16 20.44
N ASN A 122 -14.63 -3.05 19.45
CA ASN A 122 -14.54 -4.48 19.63
C ASN A 122 -13.11 -4.96 19.97
N GLY A 123 -12.17 -4.04 20.20
CA GLY A 123 -10.83 -4.32 20.72
C GLY A 123 -9.73 -4.43 19.67
N TYR A 124 -10.00 -4.08 18.42
CA TYR A 124 -8.94 -3.99 17.42
C TYR A 124 -8.16 -2.67 17.61
N ASP A 125 -6.84 -2.75 17.69
CA ASP A 125 -5.96 -1.60 17.91
C ASP A 125 -5.88 -0.69 16.68
N ILE A 126 -6.67 0.37 16.65
CA ILE A 126 -6.67 1.40 15.61
C ILE A 126 -6.51 2.76 16.27
N THR A 127 -5.50 3.51 15.88
CA THR A 127 -5.33 4.91 16.25
C THR A 127 -5.71 5.80 15.07
N PHE A 128 -6.76 6.60 15.21
CA PHE A 128 -7.18 7.52 14.15
C PHE A 128 -6.37 8.82 14.18
N ALA A 129 -5.93 9.28 13.00
CA ALA A 129 -5.37 10.60 12.84
C ALA A 129 -6.50 11.66 12.81
N GLU A 130 -6.15 12.89 13.19
CA GLU A 130 -7.04 14.03 13.02
C GLU A 130 -6.59 14.88 11.82
N SER A 131 -7.53 15.19 10.92
CA SER A 131 -7.30 16.09 9.81
C SER A 131 -6.84 17.45 10.30
N ALA A 132 -5.97 18.12 9.54
CA ALA A 132 -5.53 19.49 9.83
C ALA A 132 -6.66 20.54 9.74
N ARG A 133 -7.87 20.15 9.35
CA ARG A 133 -9.04 21.03 9.32
C ARG A 133 -9.71 21.14 10.69
N ALA A 134 -10.32 22.29 10.93
CA ALA A 134 -11.03 22.55 12.19
C ALA A 134 -12.26 21.64 12.43
N ASP A 135 -12.88 21.13 11.36
CA ASP A 135 -13.99 20.18 11.39
C ASP A 135 -13.51 18.71 11.34
N GLY A 136 -12.22 18.53 11.37
CA GLY A 136 -11.39 17.37 11.55
C GLY A 136 -11.98 15.98 11.38
N GLY A 137 -11.75 15.19 12.39
CA GLY A 137 -12.01 13.77 12.36
C GLY A 137 -10.98 13.03 11.50
N CYS A 138 -11.19 11.76 11.31
CA CYS A 138 -10.24 10.92 10.57
C CYS A 138 -10.46 10.89 9.05
N VAL A 139 -11.41 11.69 8.53
CA VAL A 139 -11.63 11.81 7.07
C VAL A 139 -10.73 12.89 6.52
N MET A 140 -9.74 12.46 5.74
CA MET A 140 -8.64 13.28 5.21
C MET A 140 -8.96 13.90 3.86
N ARG A 141 -8.34 15.03 3.55
CA ARG A 141 -8.47 15.75 2.28
C ARG A 141 -7.11 15.96 1.64
N GLY A 142 -7.07 16.62 0.47
CA GLY A 142 -5.86 16.80 -0.32
C GLY A 142 -4.70 17.43 0.46
N ASN A 143 -4.97 18.41 1.33
CA ASN A 143 -3.92 19.01 2.15
C ASN A 143 -3.32 18.03 3.16
N ASP A 144 -4.13 17.12 3.71
CA ASP A 144 -3.65 16.07 4.60
C ASP A 144 -2.75 15.07 3.87
N VAL A 145 -3.07 14.77 2.60
CA VAL A 145 -2.21 13.96 1.72
C VAL A 145 -0.86 14.63 1.52
N LEU A 146 -0.86 15.91 1.15
CA LEU A 146 0.39 16.66 0.89
C LEU A 146 1.26 16.80 2.15
N GLN A 147 0.66 16.91 3.32
CA GLN A 147 1.36 17.08 4.60
C GLN A 147 1.78 15.73 5.22
N GLY A 148 1.18 14.61 4.79
CA GLY A 148 1.32 13.34 5.48
C GLY A 148 0.73 13.42 6.89
N THR A 149 -0.52 13.88 7.00
CA THR A 149 -1.19 14.02 8.30
C THR A 149 -1.33 12.67 9.00
N PRO A 150 -1.88 11.60 8.38
CA PRO A 150 -1.84 10.26 8.94
C PRO A 150 -0.54 9.53 8.55
N ASP A 151 -0.19 8.50 9.31
CA ASP A 151 0.83 7.54 8.88
C ASP A 151 0.31 6.63 7.75
N ILE A 152 -0.99 6.31 7.77
CA ILE A 152 -1.67 5.48 6.79
C ILE A 152 -2.84 6.25 6.18
N MET A 153 -2.79 6.47 4.87
CA MET A 153 -3.88 7.04 4.07
C MET A 153 -4.66 5.93 3.41
N VAL A 154 -5.87 5.70 3.88
CA VAL A 154 -6.77 4.66 3.34
C VAL A 154 -7.57 5.22 2.18
N CYS A 155 -7.61 4.51 1.07
CA CYS A 155 -8.37 4.86 -0.13
C CYS A 155 -8.70 3.64 -0.99
N ASP A 156 -9.45 3.85 -2.05
CA ASP A 156 -9.62 2.84 -3.10
C ASP A 156 -8.36 2.71 -3.98
N SER A 157 -8.24 1.58 -4.68
CA SER A 157 -7.05 1.25 -5.46
C SER A 157 -6.78 2.20 -6.63
N LEU A 158 -7.82 2.74 -7.27
CA LEU A 158 -7.64 3.68 -8.37
C LEU A 158 -7.03 4.99 -7.88
N THR A 159 -7.61 5.55 -6.82
CA THR A 159 -7.11 6.76 -6.18
C THR A 159 -5.69 6.55 -5.65
N GLY A 160 -5.45 5.43 -4.97
CA GLY A 160 -4.14 5.11 -4.40
C GLY A 160 -3.07 4.88 -5.46
N ASN A 161 -3.42 4.25 -6.59
CA ASN A 161 -2.48 4.06 -7.70
C ASN A 161 -2.01 5.41 -8.28
N ILE A 162 -2.95 6.33 -8.49
CA ILE A 162 -2.61 7.68 -8.96
C ILE A 162 -1.78 8.43 -7.92
N MET A 163 -2.21 8.41 -6.66
CA MET A 163 -1.51 9.11 -5.58
C MET A 163 -0.08 8.62 -5.38
N VAL A 164 0.17 7.32 -5.35
CA VAL A 164 1.52 6.79 -5.16
C VAL A 164 2.44 7.21 -6.30
N LYS A 165 1.97 7.20 -7.54
CA LYS A 165 2.75 7.64 -8.71
C LYS A 165 3.05 9.15 -8.65
N MET A 166 2.07 9.96 -8.32
CA MET A 166 2.25 11.41 -8.25
C MET A 166 3.13 11.82 -7.06
N LEU A 167 2.89 11.27 -5.87
CA LEU A 167 3.69 11.59 -4.68
C LEU A 167 5.13 11.11 -4.80
N SER A 168 5.35 9.90 -5.31
CA SER A 168 6.70 9.38 -5.53
C SER A 168 7.49 10.21 -6.56
N SER A 169 6.81 10.86 -7.51
CA SER A 169 7.47 11.69 -8.50
C SER A 169 8.22 12.89 -7.91
N TYR A 170 7.82 13.37 -6.75
CA TYR A 170 8.55 14.46 -6.06
C TYR A 170 9.93 14.05 -5.54
N THR A 171 10.15 12.77 -5.33
CA THR A 171 11.44 12.23 -4.84
C THR A 171 12.21 11.48 -5.92
N THR A 172 11.52 10.93 -6.94
CA THR A 172 12.13 10.09 -7.98
C THR A 172 12.15 10.75 -9.35
N GLY A 173 11.52 11.91 -9.51
CA GLY A 173 11.33 12.56 -10.82
C GLY A 173 10.42 11.79 -11.78
N GLY A 174 9.67 10.84 -11.28
CA GLY A 174 8.91 9.87 -12.04
C GLY A 174 9.56 8.49 -11.94
N SER A 175 8.76 7.44 -11.95
CA SER A 175 9.30 6.08 -11.94
C SER A 175 9.98 5.75 -13.28
N PHE A 176 10.84 4.75 -13.27
CA PHE A 176 11.46 4.25 -14.50
C PHE A 176 10.44 3.91 -15.58
N GLU A 177 9.31 3.34 -15.20
CA GLU A 177 8.18 3.06 -16.10
C GLU A 177 7.52 4.34 -16.64
N ALA A 178 7.49 5.40 -15.85
CA ALA A 178 6.91 6.69 -16.22
C ALA A 178 7.91 7.61 -16.96
N SER A 179 9.18 7.26 -17.08
CA SER A 179 10.22 8.10 -17.69
C SER A 179 9.90 8.50 -19.14
N GLY A 180 9.13 7.69 -19.86
CA GLY A 180 8.65 8.02 -21.21
C GLY A 180 7.40 8.89 -21.25
N TYR A 181 6.74 9.13 -20.12
CA TYR A 181 5.44 9.81 -20.05
C TYR A 181 5.43 11.03 -19.13
N GLY A 182 6.45 11.24 -18.35
CA GLY A 182 6.50 12.30 -17.36
C GLY A 182 7.74 13.15 -17.51
N TYR A 183 8.55 13.16 -16.47
CA TYR A 183 9.79 13.93 -16.45
C TYR A 183 10.83 13.29 -17.38
N GLY A 184 11.69 14.11 -17.95
CA GLY A 184 12.79 13.61 -18.77
C GLY A 184 13.81 12.82 -17.96
N PRO A 185 14.71 12.06 -18.65
CA PRO A 185 15.82 11.39 -17.99
C PRO A 185 16.64 12.35 -17.12
N GLY A 186 17.07 11.91 -15.95
CA GLY A 186 17.84 12.70 -15.01
C GLY A 186 17.04 13.62 -14.07
N VAL A 187 15.72 13.67 -14.19
CA VAL A 187 14.89 14.36 -13.21
C VAL A 187 14.59 13.40 -12.06
N GLY A 188 15.18 13.63 -10.91
CA GLY A 188 15.06 12.78 -9.72
C GLY A 188 16.23 11.82 -9.48
N GLU A 189 17.31 11.95 -10.27
CA GLU A 189 18.60 11.34 -9.98
C GLU A 189 19.38 12.10 -8.90
#